data_9041887c338e51009298c2abd94c0afe
#
_entry.id   9041887c338e51009298c2abd94c0afe
#
_cell.length_a   1.000
_cell.length_b   1.000
_cell.length_c   1.000
_cell.angle_alpha   90.00
_cell.angle_beta   90.00
_cell.angle_gamma   90.00
#
_symmetry.space_group_name_H-M   'P 1'
#
loop_
_entity.id
_entity.type
_entity.pdbx_description
1 polymer ?
#
loop_
_entity_poly.entity_id
_entity_poly.type
_entity_poly.pdbx_seq_one_letter_code
_entity_poly.pdbx_strand_id
1 'polypeptide(L)'
;MTPLISTATQRNWKKLNVRSAENKLTTRANKRCSVKKIIPAEYFSDLKNIPVLETFVRLAEQKKYPFNRILFSAGIKQLQQAGLIDETFFPCKKNAASLLSEYDLKPIKEILDFPFPDNENDLLGLIYQCLRSEGEKNITGAYYTPQKIVSRMAGGFGGAENSLILDPCCGSGAFLTGFDDHDPSCLFGVDIDPLAVMIAKFNMILRFKNKDFIPQIFCFDFLNDSTFINALRFDLIITNPPWGAAAGKDSDSFSDFLRKSFRLLSPGGRLKFLLPSAFLNVKSHRGLREFLINNYRIEKITVYPADFTGVVTPYVSLDASNEPPAESYLVQTGKAAYPSSVRAVKNSENKIFGLLTRSDEQILEKAAALKAFDLSQSVWGLGIVTGDNKNKLRDACEPGAEPIYTGKEIRPYFLTPAKKFLHYDRSQLQQTAKDEIYRAPEKLVYKFISDRPVFAYDDTGALFLNSANILIPNVPGMSIKTVLGFLNAELFQFIYMKSFGDIKILKSNLTLLPFPRITPETDVFLNAEVDRLIRSRQTYSKTIQDFIYDLYKITSAQRQHIQETLR
;
A
#
# COMPACT_ATOMS: atom_id res chain seq x y z
N MET A 1 -26.03 9.87 6.23
CA MET A 1 -24.67 10.34 5.79
C MET A 1 -24.65 10.40 4.28
N THR A 2 -24.37 11.57 3.71
CA THR A 2 -24.28 11.75 2.25
C THR A 2 -23.03 11.01 1.77
N PRO A 3 -23.11 10.12 0.80
CA PRO A 3 -21.93 9.39 0.32
C PRO A 3 -20.90 10.36 -0.26
N LEU A 4 -19.65 10.23 0.16
CA LEU A 4 -18.52 11.04 -0.35
C LEU A 4 -18.18 10.61 -1.79
N ILE A 5 -18.86 11.23 -2.75
CA ILE A 5 -18.66 11.00 -4.17
C ILE A 5 -17.78 12.13 -4.72
N SER A 6 -16.73 11.79 -5.49
CA SER A 6 -15.86 12.80 -6.08
C SER A 6 -16.63 13.68 -7.08
N THR A 7 -16.22 14.94 -7.19
CA THR A 7 -16.80 15.92 -8.15
C THR A 7 -16.72 15.42 -9.60
N ALA A 8 -15.68 14.66 -9.94
CA ALA A 8 -15.53 14.05 -11.25
C ALA A 8 -16.58 12.95 -11.48
N THR A 9 -16.82 12.10 -10.48
CA THR A 9 -17.86 11.05 -10.55
C THR A 9 -19.26 11.68 -10.67
N GLN A 10 -19.54 12.76 -9.92
CA GLN A 10 -20.82 13.48 -10.02
C GLN A 10 -21.02 14.10 -11.39
N ARG A 11 -19.99 14.73 -12.00
CA ARG A 11 -20.04 15.26 -13.37
C ARG A 11 -20.33 14.16 -14.41
N ASN A 12 -19.67 13.02 -14.27
CA ASN A 12 -19.88 11.89 -15.17
C ASN A 12 -21.29 11.31 -15.04
N TRP A 13 -21.84 11.23 -13.84
CA TRP A 13 -23.21 10.78 -13.63
C TRP A 13 -24.25 11.74 -14.23
N LYS A 14 -24.03 13.07 -14.06
CA LYS A 14 -24.88 14.07 -14.74
C LYS A 14 -24.87 13.90 -16.26
N LYS A 15 -23.67 13.71 -16.86
CA LYS A 15 -23.50 13.47 -18.30
C LYS A 15 -24.29 12.25 -18.79
N LEU A 16 -24.37 11.21 -18.00
CA LEU A 16 -25.05 9.95 -18.34
C LEU A 16 -26.52 9.92 -17.94
N ASN A 17 -27.07 11.05 -17.42
CA ASN A 17 -28.42 11.15 -16.92
C ASN A 17 -28.78 10.07 -15.86
N VAL A 18 -27.77 9.57 -15.16
CA VAL A 18 -27.94 8.58 -14.08
C VAL A 18 -28.46 9.32 -12.86
N ARG A 19 -29.69 9.01 -12.43
CA ARG A 19 -30.21 9.48 -11.14
C ARG A 19 -29.25 9.03 -10.05
N SER A 20 -28.76 10.04 -9.31
CA SER A 20 -27.72 9.90 -8.31
C SER A 20 -28.07 8.87 -7.26
N ALA A 21 -27.14 8.33 -6.69
CA ALA A 21 -27.10 7.91 -5.32
C ALA A 21 -27.50 6.47 -4.99
N GLU A 22 -28.47 5.87 -5.59
CA GLU A 22 -28.97 4.61 -5.00
C GLU A 22 -28.10 3.38 -5.26
N ASN A 23 -27.17 3.40 -6.27
CA ASN A 23 -26.51 2.14 -6.64
C ASN A 23 -25.06 2.20 -7.18
N LYS A 24 -24.39 3.35 -7.23
CA LYS A 24 -23.02 3.40 -7.81
C LYS A 24 -22.02 4.20 -6.98
N LEU A 25 -21.83 3.79 -5.74
CA LEU A 25 -20.71 4.27 -4.93
C LEU A 25 -19.38 3.84 -5.56
N THR A 26 -18.38 4.73 -5.57
CA THR A 26 -17.00 4.32 -5.91
C THR A 26 -16.54 3.24 -4.92
N THR A 27 -15.58 2.39 -5.29
CA THR A 27 -15.03 1.35 -4.40
C THR A 27 -14.57 1.96 -3.06
N ARG A 28 -14.02 3.18 -3.09
CA ARG A 28 -13.58 3.89 -1.87
C ARG A 28 -14.76 4.36 -1.02
N ALA A 29 -15.83 4.86 -1.64
CA ALA A 29 -17.05 5.27 -0.94
C ALA A 29 -17.78 4.06 -0.34
N ASN A 30 -17.85 2.94 -1.08
CA ASN A 30 -18.41 1.69 -0.57
C ASN A 30 -17.67 1.16 0.67
N LYS A 31 -16.33 1.23 0.68
CA LYS A 31 -15.54 0.84 1.84
C LYS A 31 -15.83 1.71 3.07
N ARG A 32 -15.98 3.03 2.90
CA ARG A 32 -16.28 3.96 4.01
C ARG A 32 -17.70 3.84 4.56
N CYS A 33 -18.64 3.37 3.76
CA CYS A 33 -20.03 3.16 4.16
C CYS A 33 -20.32 1.73 4.59
N SER A 34 -19.31 0.85 4.65
CA SER A 34 -19.50 -0.55 5.04
C SER A 34 -19.84 -0.65 6.53
N VAL A 35 -20.99 -1.23 6.82
CA VAL A 35 -21.42 -1.60 8.18
C VAL A 35 -20.96 -3.00 8.59
N LYS A 36 -20.25 -3.69 7.69
CA LYS A 36 -19.75 -5.05 7.94
C LYS A 36 -18.69 -5.01 9.04
N LYS A 37 -18.83 -5.86 10.04
CA LYS A 37 -17.80 -6.17 11.03
C LYS A 37 -17.05 -7.42 10.59
N ILE A 38 -15.75 -7.41 10.75
CA ILE A 38 -14.88 -8.54 10.41
C ILE A 38 -14.07 -8.85 11.64
N ILE A 39 -14.03 -10.13 11.98
CA ILE A 39 -13.12 -10.65 13.02
C ILE A 39 -11.79 -10.94 12.36
N PRO A 40 -10.74 -10.17 12.66
CA PRO A 40 -9.46 -10.27 11.97
C PRO A 40 -8.62 -11.39 12.58
N ALA A 41 -8.58 -12.55 11.93
CA ALA A 41 -7.90 -13.74 12.42
C ALA A 41 -6.39 -13.54 12.72
N GLU A 42 -5.74 -12.65 12.00
CA GLU A 42 -4.30 -12.33 12.16
C GLU A 42 -3.95 -11.58 13.46
N TYR A 43 -4.95 -11.08 14.19
CA TYR A 43 -4.73 -10.41 15.48
C TYR A 43 -4.83 -11.37 16.66
N PHE A 44 -5.35 -12.58 16.44
CA PHE A 44 -5.46 -13.57 17.49
C PHE A 44 -4.11 -14.24 17.78
N SER A 45 -3.81 -14.38 19.07
CA SER A 45 -2.68 -15.18 19.53
C SER A 45 -2.98 -16.69 19.36
N ASP A 46 -4.25 -17.08 19.57
CA ASP A 46 -4.76 -18.44 19.32
C ASP A 46 -6.08 -18.38 18.54
N LEU A 47 -6.12 -19.00 17.35
CA LEU A 47 -7.32 -19.04 16.51
C LEU A 47 -8.51 -19.76 17.15
N LYS A 48 -8.28 -20.61 18.17
CA LYS A 48 -9.33 -21.26 18.96
C LYS A 48 -10.21 -20.25 19.73
N ASN A 49 -9.72 -19.03 19.94
CA ASN A 49 -10.44 -17.97 20.64
C ASN A 49 -11.46 -17.25 19.76
N ILE A 50 -11.44 -17.43 18.43
CA ILE A 50 -12.37 -16.78 17.49
C ILE A 50 -13.84 -17.02 17.88
N PRO A 51 -14.32 -18.26 18.14
CA PRO A 51 -15.72 -18.49 18.51
C PRO A 51 -16.14 -17.80 19.81
N VAL A 52 -15.22 -17.65 20.78
CA VAL A 52 -15.47 -16.93 22.03
C VAL A 52 -15.73 -15.46 21.76
N LEU A 53 -14.87 -14.83 20.94
CA LEU A 53 -15.02 -13.42 20.57
C LEU A 53 -16.25 -13.18 19.68
N GLU A 54 -16.60 -14.10 18.77
CA GLU A 54 -17.85 -14.03 18.01
C GLU A 54 -19.07 -14.02 18.92
N THR A 55 -19.08 -14.89 19.94
CA THR A 55 -20.16 -14.95 20.93
C THR A 55 -20.24 -13.66 21.72
N PHE A 56 -19.10 -13.10 22.12
CA PHE A 56 -19.02 -11.81 22.81
C PHE A 56 -19.54 -10.65 21.95
N VAL A 57 -19.13 -10.57 20.69
CA VAL A 57 -19.61 -9.52 19.75
C VAL A 57 -21.13 -9.58 19.60
N ARG A 58 -21.70 -10.79 19.45
CA ARG A 58 -23.17 -10.97 19.38
C ARG A 58 -23.87 -10.52 20.66
N LEU A 59 -23.33 -10.85 21.83
CA LEU A 59 -23.83 -10.39 23.11
C LEU A 59 -23.84 -8.86 23.21
N ALA A 60 -22.71 -8.24 22.89
CA ALA A 60 -22.54 -6.79 22.93
C ALA A 60 -23.51 -6.06 21.98
N GLU A 61 -23.75 -6.61 20.77
CA GLU A 61 -24.70 -6.07 19.79
C GLU A 61 -26.16 -6.19 20.26
N GLN A 62 -26.54 -7.34 20.81
CA GLN A 62 -27.89 -7.58 21.32
C GLN A 62 -28.24 -6.65 22.48
N LYS A 63 -27.31 -6.48 23.40
CA LYS A 63 -27.51 -5.65 24.62
C LYS A 63 -27.31 -4.17 24.38
N LYS A 64 -26.70 -3.75 23.26
CA LYS A 64 -26.43 -2.34 22.91
C LYS A 64 -25.72 -1.56 24.02
N TYR A 65 -24.79 -2.18 24.71
CA TYR A 65 -24.00 -1.50 25.73
C TYR A 65 -23.14 -0.40 25.12
N PRO A 66 -22.90 0.73 25.85
CA PRO A 66 -21.96 1.75 25.43
C PRO A 66 -20.55 1.19 25.24
N PHE A 67 -19.90 1.53 24.15
CA PHE A 67 -18.64 0.91 23.75
C PHE A 67 -17.51 1.14 24.78
N ASN A 68 -17.40 2.36 25.33
CA ASN A 68 -16.46 2.65 26.41
C ASN A 68 -16.66 1.77 27.64
N ARG A 69 -17.93 1.50 28.03
CA ARG A 69 -18.23 0.64 29.17
C ARG A 69 -17.93 -0.83 28.90
N ILE A 70 -18.08 -1.29 27.65
CA ILE A 70 -17.66 -2.64 27.25
C ILE A 70 -16.16 -2.82 27.47
N LEU A 71 -15.36 -1.93 26.89
CA LEU A 71 -13.90 -1.99 26.99
C LEU A 71 -13.40 -1.83 28.43
N PHE A 72 -13.97 -0.88 29.16
CA PHE A 72 -13.65 -0.68 30.57
C PHE A 72 -13.94 -1.94 31.40
N SER A 73 -15.13 -2.56 31.23
CA SER A 73 -15.50 -3.77 31.98
C SER A 73 -14.59 -4.96 31.67
N ALA A 74 -14.23 -5.13 30.39
CA ALA A 74 -13.27 -6.17 29.99
C ALA A 74 -11.88 -5.90 30.58
N GLY A 75 -11.43 -4.64 30.61
CA GLY A 75 -10.18 -4.24 31.25
C GLY A 75 -10.17 -4.50 32.77
N ILE A 76 -11.26 -4.15 33.46
CA ILE A 76 -11.45 -4.46 34.89
C ILE A 76 -11.32 -5.96 35.14
N LYS A 77 -11.99 -6.79 34.35
CA LYS A 77 -11.87 -8.25 34.48
C LYS A 77 -10.43 -8.73 34.32
N GLN A 78 -9.69 -8.21 33.34
CA GLN A 78 -8.27 -8.58 33.17
C GLN A 78 -7.40 -8.13 34.35
N LEU A 79 -7.64 -6.93 34.93
CA LEU A 79 -6.95 -6.49 36.13
C LEU A 79 -7.24 -7.39 37.33
N GLN A 80 -8.48 -7.86 37.51
CA GLN A 80 -8.85 -8.84 38.56
C GLN A 80 -8.11 -10.17 38.34
N GLN A 81 -8.14 -10.71 37.13
CA GLN A 81 -7.43 -11.95 36.79
C GLN A 81 -5.91 -11.84 37.02
N ALA A 82 -5.35 -10.64 36.81
CA ALA A 82 -3.94 -10.36 37.05
C ALA A 82 -3.60 -10.08 38.53
N GLY A 83 -4.60 -10.02 39.42
CA GLY A 83 -4.41 -9.72 40.85
C GLY A 83 -4.04 -8.28 41.15
N LEU A 84 -4.37 -7.36 40.23
CA LEU A 84 -4.06 -5.92 40.35
C LEU A 84 -5.19 -5.13 41.02
N ILE A 85 -6.39 -5.68 41.03
CA ILE A 85 -7.56 -5.22 41.78
C ILE A 85 -8.27 -6.44 42.42
N ASP A 86 -8.94 -6.24 43.54
CA ASP A 86 -9.70 -7.28 44.19
C ASP A 86 -11.14 -7.44 43.62
N GLU A 87 -11.93 -8.36 44.18
CA GLU A 87 -13.31 -8.61 43.75
C GLU A 87 -14.26 -7.43 44.02
N THR A 88 -13.89 -6.52 44.93
CA THR A 88 -14.62 -5.30 45.25
C THR A 88 -14.17 -4.10 44.42
N PHE A 89 -13.30 -4.32 43.42
CA PHE A 89 -12.66 -3.32 42.58
C PHE A 89 -11.69 -2.39 43.32
N PHE A 90 -11.24 -2.80 44.49
CA PHE A 90 -10.21 -2.06 45.21
C PHE A 90 -8.83 -2.30 44.60
N PRO A 91 -8.08 -1.24 44.27
CA PRO A 91 -6.78 -1.38 43.65
C PRO A 91 -5.72 -1.88 44.61
N CYS A 92 -4.99 -2.91 44.22
CA CYS A 92 -3.89 -3.49 44.97
C CYS A 92 -2.56 -2.79 44.68
N LYS A 93 -2.52 -1.92 43.63
CA LYS A 93 -1.34 -1.16 43.21
C LYS A 93 -1.69 0.27 42.80
N LYS A 94 -0.71 1.18 42.90
CA LYS A 94 -0.87 2.62 42.58
C LYS A 94 -1.24 2.85 41.12
N ASN A 95 -0.66 2.10 40.19
CA ASN A 95 -0.96 2.23 38.76
C ASN A 95 -2.42 1.86 38.44
N ALA A 96 -2.95 0.79 39.06
CA ALA A 96 -4.36 0.42 38.93
C ALA A 96 -5.26 1.49 39.58
N ALA A 97 -4.89 2.01 40.76
CA ALA A 97 -5.61 3.09 41.43
C ALA A 97 -5.70 4.36 40.56
N SER A 98 -4.57 4.78 39.97
CA SER A 98 -4.53 5.93 39.07
C SER A 98 -5.41 5.74 37.85
N LEU A 99 -5.38 4.56 37.22
CA LEU A 99 -6.22 4.25 36.09
C LEU A 99 -7.71 4.29 36.43
N LEU A 100 -8.11 3.66 37.52
CA LEU A 100 -9.52 3.59 37.94
C LEU A 100 -10.08 4.96 38.31
N SER A 101 -9.26 5.83 38.92
CA SER A 101 -9.66 7.20 39.28
C SER A 101 -9.86 8.13 38.06
N GLU A 102 -9.24 7.78 36.92
CA GLU A 102 -9.36 8.58 35.68
C GLU A 102 -10.71 8.36 34.97
N TYR A 103 -11.35 7.19 35.16
CA TYR A 103 -12.57 6.84 34.46
C TYR A 103 -13.75 6.67 35.41
N ASP A 104 -14.74 7.58 35.34
CA ASP A 104 -16.01 7.48 36.08
C ASP A 104 -16.99 6.55 35.32
N LEU A 105 -16.64 5.26 35.23
CA LEU A 105 -17.42 4.24 34.51
C LEU A 105 -17.79 3.08 35.44
N LYS A 106 -19.07 2.69 35.42
CA LYS A 106 -19.54 1.51 36.17
C LYS A 106 -19.38 0.26 35.31
N PRO A 107 -18.68 -0.78 35.79
CA PRO A 107 -18.54 -2.04 35.08
C PRO A 107 -19.89 -2.70 34.78
N ILE A 108 -19.98 -3.49 33.72
CA ILE A 108 -21.14 -4.25 33.30
C ILE A 108 -20.95 -5.68 33.79
N LYS A 109 -21.85 -6.16 34.67
CA LYS A 109 -21.73 -7.46 35.30
C LYS A 109 -21.62 -8.60 34.29
N GLU A 110 -22.46 -8.62 33.26
CA GLU A 110 -22.44 -9.65 32.22
C GLU A 110 -21.11 -9.73 31.45
N ILE A 111 -20.36 -8.63 31.39
CA ILE A 111 -19.03 -8.62 30.79
C ILE A 111 -17.97 -9.12 31.79
N LEU A 112 -18.10 -8.76 33.04
CA LEU A 112 -17.24 -9.30 34.11
C LEU A 112 -17.37 -10.82 34.24
N ASP A 113 -18.58 -11.34 34.07
CA ASP A 113 -18.88 -12.78 34.15
C ASP A 113 -18.55 -13.52 32.81
N PHE A 114 -18.25 -12.80 31.72
CA PHE A 114 -17.97 -13.42 30.43
C PHE A 114 -16.62 -14.17 30.44
N PRO A 115 -16.54 -15.42 29.88
CA PRO A 115 -15.33 -16.23 29.92
C PRO A 115 -14.35 -15.83 28.81
N PHE A 116 -13.70 -14.66 28.96
CA PHE A 116 -12.66 -14.25 28.03
C PHE A 116 -11.46 -15.19 28.05
N PRO A 117 -10.79 -15.39 26.90
CA PRO A 117 -9.53 -16.12 26.88
C PRO A 117 -8.44 -15.34 27.63
N ASP A 118 -7.59 -16.05 28.35
CA ASP A 118 -6.47 -15.52 29.13
C ASP A 118 -5.13 -15.53 28.36
N ASN A 119 -5.10 -16.15 27.18
CA ASN A 119 -3.92 -16.32 26.34
C ASN A 119 -3.82 -15.33 25.16
N GLU A 120 -4.62 -14.25 25.17
CA GLU A 120 -4.53 -13.18 24.17
C GLU A 120 -3.62 -12.04 24.66
N ASN A 121 -2.64 -11.67 23.84
CA ASN A 121 -1.68 -10.61 24.19
C ASN A 121 -2.30 -9.21 24.23
N ASP A 122 -3.33 -8.95 23.40
CA ASP A 122 -4.06 -7.68 23.33
C ASP A 122 -5.56 -7.93 23.20
N LEU A 123 -6.17 -8.50 24.23
CA LEU A 123 -7.60 -8.81 24.24
C LEU A 123 -8.46 -7.54 24.04
N LEU A 124 -8.11 -6.44 24.70
CA LEU A 124 -8.90 -5.20 24.61
C LEU A 124 -8.84 -4.59 23.22
N GLY A 125 -7.67 -4.57 22.60
CA GLY A 125 -7.51 -4.14 21.21
C GLY A 125 -8.25 -5.03 20.22
N LEU A 126 -8.24 -6.34 20.46
CA LEU A 126 -9.01 -7.30 19.67
C LEU A 126 -10.52 -7.06 19.77
N ILE A 127 -11.06 -6.87 20.98
CA ILE A 127 -12.47 -6.51 21.21
C ILE A 127 -12.80 -5.20 20.47
N TYR A 128 -11.95 -4.20 20.59
CA TYR A 128 -12.13 -2.91 19.90
C TYR A 128 -12.22 -3.10 18.38
N GLN A 129 -11.33 -3.89 17.77
CA GLN A 129 -11.33 -4.16 16.35
C GLN A 129 -12.56 -4.98 15.90
N CYS A 130 -13.02 -5.94 16.70
CA CYS A 130 -14.19 -6.76 16.37
C CYS A 130 -15.50 -5.97 16.45
N LEU A 131 -15.62 -5.01 17.36
CA LEU A 131 -16.83 -4.22 17.54
C LEU A 131 -16.99 -3.06 16.56
N ARG A 132 -15.90 -2.56 15.94
CA ARG A 132 -15.96 -1.52 14.92
C ARG A 132 -16.28 -2.09 13.54
N SER A 133 -17.09 -1.36 12.78
CA SER A 133 -17.36 -1.67 11.39
C SER A 133 -16.17 -1.33 10.48
N GLU A 134 -16.05 -2.00 9.34
CA GLU A 134 -15.02 -1.71 8.35
C GLU A 134 -15.11 -0.26 7.80
N GLY A 135 -16.31 0.31 7.77
CA GLY A 135 -16.51 1.71 7.40
C GLY A 135 -15.86 2.67 8.38
N GLU A 136 -16.06 2.47 9.68
CA GLU A 136 -15.45 3.27 10.75
C GLU A 136 -13.93 3.15 10.74
N LYS A 137 -13.40 1.93 10.63
CA LYS A 137 -11.95 1.70 10.51
C LYS A 137 -11.33 2.41 9.30
N ASN A 138 -12.00 2.37 8.14
CA ASN A 138 -11.52 3.05 6.93
C ASN A 138 -11.59 4.58 7.02
N ILE A 139 -12.51 5.14 7.81
CA ILE A 139 -12.62 6.60 8.02
C ILE A 139 -11.50 7.09 8.92
N THR A 140 -11.24 6.37 10.02
CA THR A 140 -10.26 6.76 11.04
C THR A 140 -8.85 6.29 10.71
N GLY A 141 -8.70 5.32 9.80
CA GLY A 141 -7.42 4.63 9.56
C GLY A 141 -6.98 3.73 10.72
N ALA A 142 -7.89 3.41 11.64
CA ALA A 142 -7.61 2.69 12.88
C ALA A 142 -7.52 1.18 12.64
N TYR A 143 -6.43 0.74 12.05
CA TYR A 143 -6.05 -0.66 11.93
C TYR A 143 -4.90 -0.94 12.88
N TYR A 144 -5.11 -1.84 13.84
CA TYR A 144 -4.06 -2.23 14.76
C TYR A 144 -2.99 -3.08 14.06
N THR A 145 -1.81 -3.11 14.63
CA THR A 145 -0.68 -3.84 14.04
C THR A 145 -0.64 -5.27 14.59
N PRO A 146 -0.64 -6.32 13.74
CA PRO A 146 -0.52 -7.70 14.20
C PRO A 146 0.74 -7.93 15.02
N GLN A 147 0.63 -8.77 16.07
CA GLN A 147 1.72 -9.04 17.02
C GLN A 147 3.02 -9.51 16.35
N LYS A 148 2.92 -10.27 15.27
CA LYS A 148 4.08 -10.71 14.49
C LYS A 148 4.91 -9.55 13.91
N ILE A 149 4.23 -8.47 13.51
CA ILE A 149 4.88 -7.25 12.99
C ILE A 149 5.43 -6.43 14.15
N VAL A 150 4.65 -6.28 15.23
CA VAL A 150 5.08 -5.61 16.46
C VAL A 150 6.40 -6.21 16.94
N SER A 151 6.45 -7.53 17.17
CA SER A 151 7.65 -8.23 17.66
C SER A 151 8.85 -8.04 16.73
N ARG A 152 8.63 -8.03 15.41
CA ARG A 152 9.70 -7.82 14.43
C ARG A 152 10.22 -6.38 14.42
N MET A 153 9.33 -5.39 14.57
CA MET A 153 9.71 -3.97 14.56
C MET A 153 10.30 -3.53 15.90
N ALA A 154 9.72 -3.94 17.03
CA ALA A 154 10.24 -3.63 18.37
C ALA A 154 11.55 -4.38 18.66
N GLY A 155 11.65 -5.62 18.19
CA GLY A 155 12.84 -6.44 18.35
C GLY A 155 14.10 -5.81 17.74
N GLY A 156 15.24 -5.97 18.43
CA GLY A 156 16.55 -5.47 17.97
C GLY A 156 16.80 -3.97 18.20
N PHE A 157 15.97 -3.30 18.97
CA PHE A 157 16.34 -2.02 19.55
C PHE A 157 17.23 -2.27 20.78
N GLY A 158 18.53 -2.14 20.62
CA GLY A 158 19.52 -2.34 21.70
C GLY A 158 19.73 -1.09 22.56
N GLY A 159 18.67 -0.31 22.83
CA GLY A 159 18.72 0.88 23.69
C GLY A 159 18.88 0.52 25.17
N ALA A 160 19.30 1.48 26.00
CA ALA A 160 19.34 1.33 27.44
C ALA A 160 17.93 1.17 28.03
N GLU A 161 17.80 0.56 29.22
CA GLU A 161 16.51 0.34 29.89
C GLU A 161 15.69 1.65 30.04
N ASN A 162 16.38 2.77 30.24
CA ASN A 162 15.78 4.10 30.41
C ASN A 162 15.72 4.94 29.12
N SER A 163 15.89 4.32 27.94
CA SER A 163 15.72 5.01 26.67
C SER A 163 14.29 5.52 26.51
N LEU A 164 14.12 6.78 26.08
CA LEU A 164 12.81 7.35 25.84
C LEU A 164 12.27 6.84 24.49
N ILE A 165 11.12 6.16 24.54
CA ILE A 165 10.45 5.58 23.37
C ILE A 165 9.09 6.23 23.20
N LEU A 166 8.76 6.64 21.96
CA LEU A 166 7.47 7.24 21.61
C LEU A 166 6.76 6.43 20.52
N ASP A 167 5.46 6.17 20.73
CA ASP A 167 4.51 5.83 19.67
C ASP A 167 3.50 6.97 19.51
N PRO A 168 3.61 7.80 18.45
CA PRO A 168 2.76 8.99 18.26
C PRO A 168 1.34 8.71 17.76
N CYS A 169 0.97 7.44 17.52
CA CYS A 169 -0.39 6.97 17.24
C CYS A 169 -0.55 5.53 17.75
N CYS A 170 -0.49 5.41 19.08
CA CYS A 170 -0.20 4.15 19.75
C CYS A 170 -1.34 3.10 19.71
N GLY A 171 -2.56 3.49 19.33
CA GLY A 171 -3.70 2.57 19.33
C GLY A 171 -3.86 1.88 20.69
N SER A 172 -3.83 0.55 20.69
CA SER A 172 -3.88 -0.28 21.91
C SER A 172 -2.57 -0.33 22.71
N GLY A 173 -1.53 0.37 22.27
CA GLY A 173 -0.20 0.34 22.88
C GLY A 173 0.65 -0.88 22.46
N ALA A 174 0.30 -1.55 21.37
CA ALA A 174 0.93 -2.80 20.96
C ALA A 174 2.46 -2.69 20.80
N PHE A 175 2.99 -1.61 20.21
CA PHE A 175 4.44 -1.42 20.11
C PHE A 175 5.08 -1.20 21.47
N LEU A 176 4.47 -0.40 22.33
CA LEU A 176 5.02 -0.06 23.65
C LEU A 176 5.08 -1.29 24.57
N THR A 177 4.06 -2.17 24.51
CA THR A 177 4.04 -3.44 25.27
C THR A 177 5.05 -4.46 24.75
N GLY A 178 5.71 -4.20 23.63
CA GLY A 178 6.77 -5.04 23.06
C GLY A 178 8.17 -4.78 23.61
N PHE A 179 8.34 -3.82 24.54
CA PHE A 179 9.65 -3.44 25.13
C PHE A 179 9.77 -3.93 26.58
N ASP A 180 9.82 -5.26 26.77
CA ASP A 180 9.78 -5.91 28.09
C ASP A 180 10.94 -5.52 29.03
N ASP A 181 12.12 -5.27 28.48
CA ASP A 181 13.33 -4.97 29.21
C ASP A 181 13.48 -3.47 29.53
N HIS A 182 12.50 -2.62 29.13
CA HIS A 182 12.56 -1.18 29.36
C HIS A 182 11.79 -0.76 30.61
N ASP A 183 12.15 0.40 31.14
CA ASP A 183 11.35 1.06 32.16
C ASP A 183 10.03 1.57 31.52
N PRO A 184 8.86 1.07 31.96
CA PRO A 184 7.60 1.52 31.39
C PRO A 184 7.30 3.01 31.60
N SER A 185 7.98 3.68 32.53
CA SER A 185 7.90 5.14 32.71
C SER A 185 8.57 5.92 31.56
N CYS A 186 9.41 5.26 30.77
CA CYS A 186 10.10 5.82 29.60
C CYS A 186 9.37 5.51 28.28
N LEU A 187 8.21 4.81 28.33
CA LEU A 187 7.41 4.42 27.18
C LEU A 187 6.23 5.39 27.01
N PHE A 188 6.28 6.23 25.99
CA PHE A 188 5.31 7.28 25.73
C PHE A 188 4.38 6.89 24.57
N GLY A 189 3.07 7.07 24.76
CA GLY A 189 2.08 6.86 23.73
C GLY A 189 1.17 8.07 23.55
N VAL A 190 0.81 8.36 22.31
CA VAL A 190 -0.20 9.38 21.97
C VAL A 190 -1.22 8.76 21.03
N ASP A 191 -2.49 9.03 21.26
CA ASP A 191 -3.54 8.72 20.30
C ASP A 191 -4.64 9.80 20.36
N ILE A 192 -5.33 10.02 19.25
CA ILE A 192 -6.46 10.96 19.19
C ILE A 192 -7.76 10.32 19.69
N ASP A 193 -7.84 8.98 19.70
CA ASP A 193 -9.02 8.24 20.16
C ASP A 193 -8.93 7.95 21.67
N PRO A 194 -9.82 8.54 22.50
CA PRO A 194 -9.81 8.31 23.94
C PRO A 194 -10.04 6.84 24.32
N LEU A 195 -10.70 6.04 23.48
CA LEU A 195 -10.87 4.60 23.73
C LEU A 195 -9.58 3.84 23.48
N ALA A 196 -8.82 4.20 22.46
CA ALA A 196 -7.50 3.63 22.23
C ALA A 196 -6.55 3.94 23.38
N VAL A 197 -6.54 5.18 23.86
CA VAL A 197 -5.75 5.60 25.04
C VAL A 197 -6.14 4.79 26.29
N MET A 198 -7.42 4.59 26.55
CA MET A 198 -7.89 3.76 27.65
C MET A 198 -7.36 2.34 27.53
N ILE A 199 -7.49 1.71 26.35
CA ILE A 199 -6.98 0.36 26.09
C ILE A 199 -5.48 0.30 26.31
N ALA A 200 -4.72 1.25 25.74
CA ALA A 200 -3.27 1.28 25.88
C ALA A 200 -2.82 1.37 27.35
N LYS A 201 -3.49 2.18 28.17
CA LYS A 201 -3.22 2.24 29.62
C LYS A 201 -3.47 0.91 30.32
N PHE A 202 -4.59 0.24 30.04
CA PHE A 202 -4.85 -1.10 30.57
C PHE A 202 -3.76 -2.10 30.13
N ASN A 203 -3.42 -2.14 28.86
CA ASN A 203 -2.42 -3.05 28.32
C ASN A 203 -1.03 -2.83 28.93
N MET A 204 -0.63 -1.57 29.09
CA MET A 204 0.65 -1.22 29.75
C MET A 204 0.69 -1.73 31.19
N ILE A 205 -0.37 -1.50 31.98
CA ILE A 205 -0.44 -1.96 33.38
C ILE A 205 -0.43 -3.49 33.45
N LEU A 206 -1.17 -4.16 32.59
CA LEU A 206 -1.22 -5.62 32.52
C LEU A 206 0.14 -6.22 32.13
N ARG A 207 0.81 -5.63 31.14
CA ARG A 207 2.11 -6.10 30.66
C ARG A 207 3.20 -5.94 31.71
N PHE A 208 3.25 -4.79 32.34
CA PHE A 208 4.26 -4.45 33.35
C PHE A 208 3.74 -4.58 34.79
N LYS A 209 2.86 -5.58 35.04
CA LYS A 209 2.19 -5.78 36.33
C LYS A 209 3.09 -5.87 37.54
N ASN A 210 4.37 -6.21 37.37
CA ASN A 210 5.36 -6.32 38.44
C ASN A 210 6.10 -4.99 38.74
N LYS A 211 5.96 -3.96 37.85
CA LYS A 211 6.57 -2.64 38.03
C LYS A 211 5.55 -1.63 38.58
N ASP A 212 6.01 -0.65 39.34
CA ASP A 212 5.17 0.46 39.86
C ASP A 212 5.47 1.72 39.03
N PHE A 213 4.52 2.12 38.18
CA PHE A 213 4.66 3.25 37.27
C PHE A 213 3.29 3.82 36.91
N ILE A 214 3.27 5.02 36.34
CA ILE A 214 2.08 5.62 35.73
C ILE A 214 2.25 5.57 34.21
N PRO A 215 1.31 4.94 33.47
CA PRO A 215 1.41 4.87 32.01
C PRO A 215 1.50 6.27 31.36
N GLN A 216 2.53 6.51 30.58
CA GLN A 216 2.77 7.78 29.87
C GLN A 216 1.98 7.78 28.54
N ILE A 217 0.64 7.60 28.60
CA ILE A 217 -0.26 7.52 27.44
C ILE A 217 -1.21 8.70 27.48
N PHE A 218 -1.26 9.47 26.39
CA PHE A 218 -1.95 10.76 26.32
C PHE A 218 -2.95 10.83 25.16
N CYS A 219 -4.08 11.51 25.40
CA CYS A 219 -5.13 11.69 24.42
C CYS A 219 -5.08 13.10 23.82
N PHE A 220 -4.48 13.23 22.63
CA PHE A 220 -4.48 14.47 21.86
C PHE A 220 -4.08 14.24 20.38
N ASP A 221 -4.30 15.26 19.54
CA ASP A 221 -3.84 15.21 18.14
C ASP A 221 -2.35 15.51 18.05
N PHE A 222 -1.55 14.46 17.84
CA PHE A 222 -0.09 14.56 17.74
C PHE A 222 0.38 15.60 16.71
N LEU A 223 -0.34 15.80 15.61
CA LEU A 223 0.09 16.73 14.55
C LEU A 223 -0.17 18.20 14.90
N ASN A 224 -1.29 18.49 15.54
CA ASN A 224 -1.76 19.85 15.75
C ASN A 224 -1.47 20.39 17.15
N ASP A 225 -1.25 19.52 18.12
CA ASP A 225 -1.01 19.93 19.50
C ASP A 225 0.47 20.22 19.77
N SER A 226 0.74 21.29 20.52
CA SER A 226 2.08 21.72 20.96
C SER A 226 2.29 21.42 22.44
N THR A 227 2.10 20.17 22.83
CA THR A 227 2.23 19.69 24.20
C THR A 227 3.68 19.58 24.66
N PHE A 228 3.86 19.20 25.94
CA PHE A 228 5.16 18.89 26.55
C PHE A 228 5.97 17.84 25.74
N ILE A 229 5.32 16.98 24.97
CA ILE A 229 5.99 16.02 24.06
C ILE A 229 6.98 16.73 23.14
N ASN A 230 6.68 17.94 22.69
CA ASN A 230 7.58 18.71 21.82
C ASN A 230 8.88 19.15 22.51
N ALA A 231 8.90 19.18 23.86
CA ALA A 231 10.09 19.50 24.65
C ALA A 231 10.99 18.28 24.91
N LEU A 232 10.48 17.06 24.70
CA LEU A 232 11.22 15.82 24.87
C LEU A 232 12.00 15.46 23.60
N ARG A 233 13.02 14.64 23.79
CA ARG A 233 13.78 14.00 22.71
C ARG A 233 13.80 12.51 22.95
N PHE A 234 13.48 11.75 21.89
CA PHE A 234 13.29 10.31 21.98
C PHE A 234 14.43 9.55 21.30
N ASP A 235 14.84 8.47 21.92
CA ASP A 235 15.88 7.58 21.40
C ASP A 235 15.31 6.63 20.35
N LEU A 236 14.00 6.33 20.45
CA LEU A 236 13.26 5.59 19.44
C LEU A 236 11.86 6.18 19.27
N ILE A 237 11.46 6.39 18.03
CA ILE A 237 10.05 6.61 17.67
C ILE A 237 9.61 5.46 16.76
N ILE A 238 8.61 4.69 17.23
CA ILE A 238 8.10 3.51 16.53
C ILE A 238 6.59 3.58 16.39
N THR A 239 6.06 3.38 15.18
CA THR A 239 4.62 3.55 14.97
C THR A 239 4.11 2.94 13.66
N ASN A 240 2.80 2.70 13.61
CA ASN A 240 2.01 2.49 12.41
C ASN A 240 1.04 3.67 12.23
N PRO A 241 1.46 4.76 11.55
CA PRO A 241 0.61 5.95 11.41
C PRO A 241 -0.59 5.68 10.50
N PRO A 242 -1.66 6.50 10.57
CA PRO A 242 -2.80 6.37 9.66
C PRO A 242 -2.37 6.63 8.20
N TRP A 243 -2.75 5.71 7.26
CA TRP A 243 -2.32 5.76 5.85
C TRP A 243 -3.26 6.54 4.92
N GLY A 244 -4.36 7.07 5.44
CA GLY A 244 -5.35 7.78 4.64
C GLY A 244 -4.94 9.21 4.31
N ALA A 245 -5.42 9.76 3.17
CA ALA A 245 -5.33 11.19 2.93
C ALA A 245 -6.14 11.95 3.98
N ALA A 246 -5.52 12.91 4.66
CA ALA A 246 -6.24 13.82 5.53
C ALA A 246 -7.31 14.58 4.72
N ALA A 247 -8.50 14.75 5.29
CA ALA A 247 -9.58 15.44 4.60
C ALA A 247 -9.14 16.86 4.21
N GLY A 248 -9.11 17.15 2.91
CA GLY A 248 -8.75 18.47 2.37
C GLY A 248 -7.26 18.76 2.17
N LYS A 249 -6.35 17.78 2.36
CA LYS A 249 -4.91 17.94 2.09
C LYS A 249 -4.48 17.06 0.90
N ASP A 250 -3.54 17.55 0.11
CA ASP A 250 -2.92 16.81 -1.01
C ASP A 250 -1.87 15.78 -0.55
N SER A 251 -1.52 15.75 0.76
CA SER A 251 -0.55 14.82 1.36
C SER A 251 -1.24 13.79 2.23
N ASP A 252 -0.73 12.56 2.22
CA ASP A 252 -1.16 11.52 3.16
C ASP A 252 -0.67 11.85 4.59
N SER A 253 -1.51 11.53 5.59
CA SER A 253 -1.26 11.87 6.99
C SER A 253 0.07 11.35 7.52
N PHE A 254 0.51 10.15 7.10
CA PHE A 254 1.79 9.57 7.56
C PHE A 254 3.01 10.44 7.22
N SER A 255 2.94 11.27 6.16
CA SER A 255 4.03 12.19 5.80
C SER A 255 4.27 13.26 6.87
N ASP A 256 3.18 13.79 7.44
CA ASP A 256 3.25 14.79 8.50
C ASP A 256 3.72 14.17 9.83
N PHE A 257 3.22 12.96 10.17
CA PHE A 257 3.70 12.17 11.30
C PHE A 257 5.22 11.94 11.22
N LEU A 258 5.70 11.50 10.06
CA LEU A 258 7.11 11.22 9.85
C LEU A 258 7.98 12.47 10.01
N ARG A 259 7.58 13.60 9.41
CA ARG A 259 8.33 14.88 9.53
C ARG A 259 8.36 15.40 10.97
N LYS A 260 7.24 15.33 11.69
CA LYS A 260 7.19 15.75 13.10
C LYS A 260 8.05 14.83 13.98
N SER A 261 7.97 13.52 13.76
CA SER A 261 8.74 12.54 14.52
C SER A 261 10.25 12.74 14.40
N PHE A 262 10.77 13.03 13.20
CA PHE A 262 12.19 13.32 13.07
C PHE A 262 12.68 14.52 13.90
N ARG A 263 11.84 15.53 14.09
CA ARG A 263 12.18 16.70 14.93
C ARG A 263 12.25 16.36 16.42
N LEU A 264 11.62 15.27 16.83
CA LEU A 264 11.55 14.80 18.22
C LEU A 264 12.61 13.76 18.55
N LEU A 265 13.41 13.30 17.57
CA LEU A 265 14.51 12.39 17.82
C LEU A 265 15.69 13.09 18.54
N SER A 266 16.30 12.39 19.48
CA SER A 266 17.61 12.73 20.01
C SER A 266 18.69 12.62 18.92
N PRO A 267 19.88 13.23 19.07
CA PRO A 267 21.02 12.96 18.21
C PRO A 267 21.32 11.45 18.18
N GLY A 268 21.39 10.84 16.98
CA GLY A 268 21.54 9.39 16.82
C GLY A 268 20.27 8.58 17.14
N GLY A 269 19.19 9.22 17.54
CA GLY A 269 17.89 8.58 17.80
C GLY A 269 17.33 7.92 16.53
N ARG A 270 16.58 6.84 16.72
CA ARG A 270 16.06 5.98 15.64
C ARG A 270 14.58 6.15 15.42
N LEU A 271 14.17 5.91 14.18
CA LEU A 271 12.77 5.94 13.74
C LEU A 271 12.43 4.62 13.05
N LYS A 272 11.28 4.01 13.42
CA LYS A 272 10.74 2.82 12.78
C LYS A 272 9.26 3.04 12.43
N PHE A 273 8.96 3.22 11.17
CA PHE A 273 7.61 3.49 10.68
C PHE A 273 7.10 2.37 9.80
N LEU A 274 5.88 1.92 10.05
CA LEU A 274 5.16 1.04 9.13
C LEU A 274 4.41 1.90 8.11
N LEU A 275 4.71 1.73 6.82
CA LEU A 275 4.23 2.59 5.74
C LEU A 275 3.60 1.75 4.61
N PRO A 276 2.63 2.30 3.86
CA PRO A 276 2.17 1.64 2.64
C PRO A 276 3.30 1.58 1.62
N SER A 277 3.38 0.50 0.83
CA SER A 277 4.42 0.37 -0.23
C SER A 277 4.38 1.51 -1.26
N ALA A 278 3.23 2.18 -1.42
CA ALA A 278 3.07 3.38 -2.22
C ALA A 278 4.05 4.51 -1.82
N PHE A 279 4.51 4.54 -0.57
CA PHE A 279 5.58 5.43 -0.12
C PHE A 279 6.84 5.32 -0.99
N LEU A 280 7.18 4.13 -1.49
CA LEU A 280 8.41 3.87 -2.21
C LEU A 280 8.46 4.54 -3.59
N ASN A 281 7.33 4.66 -4.29
CA ASN A 281 7.32 5.00 -5.73
C ASN A 281 6.28 6.03 -6.16
N VAL A 282 5.17 6.22 -5.45
CA VAL A 282 4.09 7.12 -5.89
C VAL A 282 4.55 8.58 -5.91
N LYS A 283 4.22 9.30 -6.98
CA LYS A 283 4.66 10.68 -7.26
C LYS A 283 4.32 11.66 -6.14
N SER A 284 3.13 11.54 -5.52
CA SER A 284 2.71 12.42 -4.42
C SER A 284 3.66 12.37 -3.21
N HIS A 285 4.40 11.27 -3.01
CA HIS A 285 5.36 11.13 -1.91
C HIS A 285 6.80 11.50 -2.27
N ARG A 286 7.05 12.02 -3.48
CA ARG A 286 8.40 12.45 -3.91
C ARG A 286 9.04 13.40 -2.90
N GLY A 287 8.33 14.45 -2.48
CA GLY A 287 8.87 15.45 -1.55
C GLY A 287 9.21 14.88 -0.17
N LEU A 288 8.51 13.83 0.27
CA LEU A 288 8.85 13.13 1.50
C LEU A 288 10.11 12.29 1.34
N ARG A 289 10.24 11.54 0.23
CA ARG A 289 11.44 10.76 -0.06
C ARG A 289 12.67 11.65 -0.22
N GLU A 290 12.54 12.78 -0.90
CA GLU A 290 13.61 13.77 -1.06
C GLU A 290 14.04 14.36 0.28
N PHE A 291 13.08 14.68 1.17
CA PHE A 291 13.36 15.11 2.53
C PHE A 291 14.18 14.07 3.31
N LEU A 292 13.81 12.79 3.24
CA LEU A 292 14.51 11.72 3.94
C LEU A 292 15.95 11.55 3.45
N ILE A 293 16.15 11.35 2.16
CA ILE A 293 17.48 11.05 1.59
C ILE A 293 18.47 12.21 1.67
N ASN A 294 17.99 13.42 1.89
CA ASN A 294 18.86 14.60 2.00
C ASN A 294 19.19 14.97 3.44
N ASN A 295 18.42 14.55 4.42
CA ASN A 295 18.58 15.02 5.80
C ASN A 295 18.89 13.91 6.81
N TYR A 296 18.55 12.64 6.53
CA TYR A 296 18.61 11.57 7.51
C TYR A 296 19.25 10.32 6.95
N ARG A 297 19.81 9.50 7.82
CA ARG A 297 20.33 8.19 7.46
C ARG A 297 19.18 7.19 7.37
N ILE A 298 18.98 6.60 6.22
CA ILE A 298 18.10 5.45 6.04
C ILE A 298 18.94 4.22 6.35
N GLU A 299 18.52 3.45 7.34
CA GLU A 299 19.22 2.24 7.78
C GLU A 299 18.71 1.04 6.98
N LYS A 300 17.38 0.87 6.96
CA LYS A 300 16.77 -0.31 6.38
C LYS A 300 15.34 -0.05 5.89
N ILE A 301 15.00 -0.70 4.78
CA ILE A 301 13.62 -0.85 4.31
C ILE A 301 13.29 -2.33 4.28
N THR A 302 12.30 -2.76 5.07
CA THR A 302 11.83 -4.15 5.06
C THR A 302 10.50 -4.22 4.31
N VAL A 303 10.41 -5.11 3.31
CA VAL A 303 9.20 -5.32 2.52
C VAL A 303 8.42 -6.49 3.11
N TYR A 304 7.14 -6.28 3.34
CA TYR A 304 6.22 -7.29 3.83
C TYR A 304 5.22 -7.66 2.73
N PRO A 305 4.82 -8.93 2.63
CA PRO A 305 3.71 -9.33 1.77
C PRO A 305 2.39 -8.70 2.26
N ALA A 306 1.40 -8.62 1.38
CA ALA A 306 0.05 -8.15 1.74
C ALA A 306 -0.70 -9.26 2.49
N ASP A 307 -0.43 -9.40 3.78
CA ASP A 307 -0.95 -10.49 4.65
C ASP A 307 -1.86 -9.99 5.78
N PHE A 308 -2.34 -8.74 5.71
CA PHE A 308 -3.34 -8.23 6.65
C PHE A 308 -4.76 -8.36 6.12
N THR A 309 -5.68 -8.85 6.94
CA THR A 309 -7.12 -8.75 6.65
C THR A 309 -7.55 -7.28 6.59
N GLY A 310 -8.20 -6.90 5.48
CA GLY A 310 -8.65 -5.53 5.24
C GLY A 310 -7.59 -4.60 4.63
N VAL A 311 -6.32 -4.93 4.66
CA VAL A 311 -5.24 -4.20 3.98
C VAL A 311 -4.82 -4.93 2.72
N VAL A 312 -5.32 -4.49 1.57
CA VAL A 312 -5.04 -5.08 0.25
C VAL A 312 -3.71 -4.59 -0.33
N THR A 313 -3.09 -3.62 0.33
CA THR A 313 -1.89 -2.94 -0.18
C THR A 313 -0.65 -3.50 0.53
N PRO A 314 0.39 -3.93 -0.20
CA PRO A 314 1.69 -4.25 0.39
C PRO A 314 2.20 -3.09 1.24
N TYR A 315 3.02 -3.40 2.24
CA TYR A 315 3.54 -2.41 3.17
C TYR A 315 5.02 -2.65 3.45
N VAL A 316 5.66 -1.63 4.01
CA VAL A 316 7.10 -1.64 4.33
C VAL A 316 7.33 -1.09 5.72
N SER A 317 8.38 -1.53 6.42
CA SER A 317 8.94 -0.74 7.51
C SER A 317 10.13 0.08 7.02
N LEU A 318 10.15 1.34 7.42
CA LEU A 318 11.26 2.25 7.26
C LEU A 318 11.99 2.37 8.59
N ASP A 319 13.24 1.94 8.63
CA ASP A 319 14.15 2.15 9.75
C ASP A 319 15.14 3.25 9.35
N ALA A 320 15.19 4.35 10.12
CA ALA A 320 16.04 5.49 9.83
C ALA A 320 16.60 6.08 11.14
N SER A 321 17.62 6.92 11.08
CA SER A 321 18.20 7.60 12.23
C SER A 321 18.42 9.08 12.00
N ASN A 322 18.44 9.85 13.10
CA ASN A 322 18.78 11.27 13.13
C ASN A 322 20.30 11.46 13.02
N GLU A 323 20.85 10.96 11.91
CA GLU A 323 22.24 11.07 11.53
C GLU A 323 22.38 11.52 10.08
N PRO A 324 23.56 12.01 9.66
CA PRO A 324 23.81 12.38 8.27
C PRO A 324 23.52 11.24 7.29
N PRO A 325 23.01 11.54 6.09
CA PRO A 325 22.71 10.54 5.08
C PRO A 325 23.90 9.65 4.72
N ALA A 326 23.66 8.35 4.60
CA ALA A 326 24.62 7.36 4.13
C ALA A 326 24.57 7.20 2.60
N GLU A 327 25.54 6.51 2.01
CA GLU A 327 25.56 6.22 0.56
C GLU A 327 24.65 5.05 0.18
N SER A 328 24.36 4.17 1.14
CA SER A 328 23.52 2.99 0.93
C SER A 328 22.64 2.72 2.15
N TYR A 329 21.59 1.95 1.94
CA TYR A 329 20.69 1.43 2.95
C TYR A 329 20.42 -0.07 2.70
N LEU A 330 20.02 -0.80 3.74
CA LEU A 330 19.72 -2.22 3.63
C LEU A 330 18.28 -2.42 3.14
N VAL A 331 18.08 -3.26 2.14
CA VAL A 331 16.75 -3.75 1.73
C VAL A 331 16.60 -5.17 2.21
N GLN A 332 15.46 -5.46 2.87
CA GLN A 332 15.12 -6.81 3.32
C GLN A 332 13.80 -7.26 2.71
N THR A 333 13.81 -8.38 1.99
CA THR A 333 12.64 -9.02 1.39
C THR A 333 12.61 -10.50 1.82
N GLY A 334 11.67 -10.86 2.68
CA GLY A 334 11.64 -12.19 3.28
C GLY A 334 12.93 -12.51 4.05
N LYS A 335 13.69 -13.53 3.62
CA LYS A 335 14.99 -13.92 4.20
C LYS A 335 16.19 -13.24 3.53
N ALA A 336 16.00 -12.63 2.36
CA ALA A 336 17.07 -11.96 1.63
C ALA A 336 17.28 -10.54 2.15
N ALA A 337 18.57 -10.16 2.32
CA ALA A 337 18.96 -8.80 2.67
C ALA A 337 20.12 -8.37 1.77
N TYR A 338 20.05 -7.16 1.21
CA TYR A 338 21.07 -6.61 0.32
C TYR A 338 21.15 -5.10 0.41
N PRO A 339 22.33 -4.48 0.16
CA PRO A 339 22.46 -3.03 0.11
C PRO A 339 21.85 -2.47 -1.18
N SER A 340 21.23 -1.29 -1.07
CA SER A 340 20.72 -0.50 -2.19
C SER A 340 21.29 0.93 -2.09
N SER A 341 21.47 1.59 -3.24
CA SER A 341 22.18 2.86 -3.34
C SER A 341 21.25 4.06 -3.13
N VAL A 342 21.62 4.98 -2.24
CA VAL A 342 20.97 6.29 -2.09
C VAL A 342 21.18 7.14 -3.34
N ARG A 343 22.33 6.98 -4.05
CA ARG A 343 22.60 7.68 -5.31
C ARG A 343 21.61 7.28 -6.40
N ALA A 344 21.25 5.99 -6.50
CA ALA A 344 20.23 5.53 -7.45
C ALA A 344 18.87 6.19 -7.17
N VAL A 345 18.47 6.30 -5.91
CA VAL A 345 17.26 7.03 -5.51
C VAL A 345 17.34 8.51 -5.90
N LYS A 346 18.47 9.18 -5.59
CA LYS A 346 18.68 10.60 -5.94
C LYS A 346 18.63 10.87 -7.44
N ASN A 347 19.08 9.94 -8.25
CA ASN A 347 19.11 10.08 -9.71
C ASN A 347 17.76 9.75 -10.37
N SER A 348 16.86 9.02 -9.71
CA SER A 348 15.53 8.75 -10.24
C SER A 348 14.66 10.01 -10.24
N GLU A 349 13.84 10.22 -11.29
CA GLU A 349 13.01 11.40 -11.46
C GLU A 349 12.10 11.68 -10.27
N ASN A 350 11.46 10.64 -9.73
CA ASN A 350 10.53 10.73 -8.60
C ASN A 350 11.16 10.32 -7.25
N LYS A 351 12.49 10.22 -7.16
CA LYS A 351 13.21 9.79 -5.96
C LYS A 351 12.72 8.43 -5.46
N ILE A 352 12.55 7.48 -6.36
CA ILE A 352 11.95 6.16 -6.10
C ILE A 352 12.93 5.29 -5.31
N PHE A 353 12.45 4.68 -4.22
CA PHE A 353 13.14 3.58 -3.55
C PHE A 353 12.88 2.27 -4.33
N GLY A 354 13.67 2.04 -5.39
CA GLY A 354 13.45 0.93 -6.32
C GLY A 354 13.74 -0.45 -5.74
N LEU A 355 14.21 -0.56 -4.50
CA LEU A 355 14.59 -1.81 -3.85
C LEU A 355 15.58 -2.62 -4.73
N LEU A 356 16.56 -1.92 -5.30
CA LEU A 356 17.45 -2.44 -6.32
C LEU A 356 18.65 -3.17 -5.70
N THR A 357 18.99 -4.32 -6.25
CA THR A 357 20.29 -4.94 -6.03
C THR A 357 21.36 -4.26 -6.90
N ARG A 358 22.64 -4.50 -6.61
CA ARG A 358 23.74 -3.98 -7.45
C ARG A 358 23.65 -4.46 -8.90
N SER A 359 23.19 -5.69 -9.13
CA SER A 359 22.97 -6.21 -10.49
C SER A 359 21.85 -5.47 -11.19
N ASP A 360 20.75 -5.15 -10.48
CA ASP A 360 19.66 -4.33 -11.03
C ASP A 360 20.17 -2.96 -11.45
N GLU A 361 20.92 -2.28 -10.58
CA GLU A 361 21.49 -0.95 -10.85
C GLU A 361 22.36 -0.95 -12.10
N GLN A 362 23.27 -1.92 -12.23
CA GLN A 362 24.15 -2.05 -13.40
C GLN A 362 23.37 -2.25 -14.70
N ILE A 363 22.29 -3.04 -14.66
CA ILE A 363 21.45 -3.27 -15.85
C ILE A 363 20.71 -1.97 -16.22
N LEU A 364 20.14 -1.27 -15.24
CA LEU A 364 19.43 -0.02 -15.46
C LEU A 364 20.38 1.10 -15.96
N GLU A 365 21.61 1.17 -15.45
CA GLU A 365 22.63 2.12 -15.91
C GLU A 365 23.01 1.85 -17.38
N LYS A 366 23.20 0.59 -17.77
CA LYS A 366 23.46 0.25 -19.18
C LYS A 366 22.30 0.64 -20.09
N ALA A 367 21.06 0.41 -19.64
CA ALA A 367 19.89 0.78 -20.40
C ALA A 367 19.76 2.32 -20.53
N ALA A 368 19.99 3.04 -19.45
CA ALA A 368 19.97 4.51 -19.45
C ALA A 368 21.07 5.12 -20.34
N ALA A 369 22.26 4.53 -20.36
CA ALA A 369 23.40 5.01 -21.18
C ALA A 369 23.13 4.94 -22.69
N LEU A 370 22.26 4.02 -23.14
CA LEU A 370 21.87 3.87 -24.54
C LEU A 370 20.58 4.60 -24.91
N LYS A 371 19.93 5.26 -23.96
CA LYS A 371 18.70 6.01 -24.22
C LYS A 371 18.95 7.15 -25.20
N ALA A 372 18.38 7.03 -26.40
CA ALA A 372 18.35 8.09 -27.40
C ALA A 372 16.94 8.70 -27.53
N PHE A 373 15.91 7.88 -27.33
CA PHE A 373 14.51 8.25 -27.46
C PHE A 373 13.69 7.69 -26.31
N ASP A 374 12.44 8.13 -26.22
CA ASP A 374 11.41 7.60 -25.35
C ASP A 374 10.02 7.71 -26.01
N LEU A 375 8.94 7.43 -25.28
CA LEU A 375 7.59 7.50 -25.83
C LEU A 375 6.88 8.84 -25.58
N SER A 376 7.61 9.92 -25.28
CA SER A 376 7.02 11.25 -24.99
C SER A 376 6.26 11.85 -26.18
N GLN A 377 6.70 11.55 -27.41
CA GLN A 377 6.08 12.02 -28.64
C GLN A 377 4.95 11.12 -29.17
N SER A 378 4.62 10.04 -28.43
CA SER A 378 3.61 9.06 -28.84
C SER A 378 2.19 9.51 -28.48
N VAL A 379 1.20 9.02 -29.23
CA VAL A 379 -0.21 9.26 -28.96
C VAL A 379 -0.76 8.16 -28.05
N TRP A 380 -1.53 8.56 -27.04
CA TRP A 380 -2.07 7.65 -26.04
C TRP A 380 -3.59 7.74 -25.98
N GLY A 381 -4.24 6.59 -25.84
CA GLY A 381 -5.69 6.47 -25.69
C GLY A 381 -6.08 5.64 -24.47
N LEU A 382 -7.11 6.11 -23.76
CA LEU A 382 -7.77 5.33 -22.72
C LEU A 382 -8.74 4.35 -23.38
N GLY A 383 -8.81 3.13 -22.89
CA GLY A 383 -9.91 2.22 -23.22
C GLY A 383 -11.25 2.75 -22.71
N ILE A 384 -12.32 2.31 -23.33
CA ILE A 384 -13.69 2.76 -23.11
C ILE A 384 -14.14 2.46 -21.68
N VAL A 385 -14.64 3.46 -20.98
CA VAL A 385 -15.37 3.32 -19.71
C VAL A 385 -16.87 3.39 -20.03
N THR A 386 -17.55 2.28 -20.00
CA THR A 386 -18.98 2.21 -20.36
C THR A 386 -19.88 2.89 -19.32
N GLY A 387 -19.45 2.91 -18.05
CA GLY A 387 -20.27 3.32 -16.91
C GLY A 387 -21.25 2.23 -16.44
N ASP A 388 -21.54 1.24 -17.30
CA ASP A 388 -22.42 0.12 -17.00
C ASP A 388 -22.11 -1.09 -17.90
N ASN A 389 -21.09 -1.83 -17.52
CA ASN A 389 -20.67 -3.01 -18.30
C ASN A 389 -21.77 -4.08 -18.39
N LYS A 390 -22.59 -4.20 -17.32
CA LYS A 390 -23.61 -5.26 -17.26
C LYS A 390 -24.69 -5.10 -18.34
N ASN A 391 -25.12 -3.86 -18.59
CA ASN A 391 -26.21 -3.58 -19.53
C ASN A 391 -25.73 -3.21 -20.93
N LYS A 392 -24.45 -2.80 -21.10
CA LYS A 392 -23.92 -2.32 -22.39
C LYS A 392 -23.10 -3.34 -23.15
N LEU A 393 -22.49 -4.31 -22.43
CA LEU A 393 -21.73 -5.37 -23.09
C LEU A 393 -22.62 -6.57 -23.40
N ARG A 394 -22.39 -7.17 -24.56
CA ARG A 394 -23.05 -8.39 -25.03
C ARG A 394 -22.06 -9.54 -25.09
N ASP A 395 -22.55 -10.76 -24.86
CA ASP A 395 -21.77 -12.00 -24.96
C ASP A 395 -21.78 -12.61 -26.36
N ALA A 396 -22.73 -12.18 -27.18
CA ALA A 396 -22.86 -12.59 -28.58
C ALA A 396 -22.80 -11.39 -29.53
N CYS A 397 -22.40 -11.64 -30.77
CA CYS A 397 -22.44 -10.65 -31.84
C CYS A 397 -23.88 -10.41 -32.29
N GLU A 398 -24.38 -9.20 -32.11
CA GLU A 398 -25.68 -8.74 -32.56
C GLU A 398 -25.50 -7.76 -33.73
N PRO A 399 -26.52 -7.57 -34.59
CA PRO A 399 -26.44 -6.60 -35.68
C PRO A 399 -26.09 -5.19 -35.18
N GLY A 400 -25.06 -4.59 -35.74
CA GLY A 400 -24.57 -3.26 -35.33
C GLY A 400 -23.70 -3.25 -34.07
N ALA A 401 -23.46 -4.38 -33.41
CA ALA A 401 -22.49 -4.47 -32.32
C ALA A 401 -21.09 -4.80 -32.85
N GLU A 402 -20.08 -4.14 -32.32
CA GLU A 402 -18.68 -4.35 -32.68
C GLU A 402 -17.94 -5.13 -31.56
N PRO A 403 -16.95 -5.96 -31.94
CA PRO A 403 -16.10 -6.62 -30.93
C PRO A 403 -15.38 -5.59 -30.10
N ILE A 404 -15.38 -5.80 -28.77
CA ILE A 404 -14.64 -5.00 -27.80
C ILE A 404 -13.75 -5.89 -26.94
N TYR A 405 -12.50 -5.52 -26.86
CA TYR A 405 -11.46 -6.28 -26.17
C TYR A 405 -11.23 -5.78 -24.74
N THR A 406 -10.85 -6.68 -23.87
CA THR A 406 -10.39 -6.38 -22.51
C THR A 406 -8.91 -6.70 -22.37
N GLY A 407 -8.32 -6.42 -21.21
CA GLY A 407 -6.96 -6.86 -20.92
C GLY A 407 -6.76 -8.40 -20.97
N LYS A 408 -7.86 -9.17 -20.91
CA LYS A 408 -7.80 -10.65 -20.94
C LYS A 408 -7.46 -11.21 -22.32
N GLU A 409 -7.81 -10.53 -23.38
CA GLU A 409 -7.54 -10.93 -24.76
C GLU A 409 -6.13 -10.52 -25.23
N ILE A 410 -5.44 -9.65 -24.51
CA ILE A 410 -4.08 -9.20 -24.88
C ILE A 410 -3.07 -10.29 -24.53
N ARG A 411 -2.31 -10.70 -25.54
CA ARG A 411 -1.12 -11.56 -25.44
C ARG A 411 0.09 -10.80 -25.96
N PRO A 412 1.31 -11.13 -25.56
CA PRO A 412 2.49 -10.56 -26.22
C PRO A 412 2.35 -10.70 -27.73
N TYR A 413 2.47 -9.58 -28.46
CA TYR A 413 2.41 -9.42 -29.92
C TYR A 413 1.02 -9.47 -30.56
N PHE A 414 0.03 -10.24 -30.06
CA PHE A 414 -1.25 -10.44 -30.75
C PHE A 414 -2.46 -10.42 -29.80
N LEU A 415 -3.64 -10.24 -30.40
CA LEU A 415 -4.94 -10.36 -29.71
C LEU A 415 -5.55 -11.75 -29.91
N THR A 416 -6.09 -12.33 -28.84
CA THR A 416 -7.01 -13.48 -28.96
C THR A 416 -8.42 -12.98 -29.31
N PRO A 417 -9.32 -13.81 -29.89
CA PRO A 417 -10.66 -13.37 -30.27
C PRO A 417 -11.41 -12.67 -29.13
N ALA A 418 -12.12 -11.60 -29.48
CA ALA A 418 -12.98 -10.88 -28.56
C ALA A 418 -14.11 -11.77 -28.03
N LYS A 419 -14.43 -11.62 -26.74
CA LYS A 419 -15.51 -12.35 -26.06
C LYS A 419 -16.69 -11.46 -25.71
N LYS A 420 -16.58 -10.17 -26.01
CA LYS A 420 -17.61 -9.18 -25.73
C LYS A 420 -17.83 -8.30 -26.94
N PHE A 421 -19.06 -7.76 -27.04
CA PHE A 421 -19.49 -6.88 -28.12
C PHE A 421 -20.14 -5.64 -27.52
N LEU A 422 -20.10 -4.53 -28.25
CA LEU A 422 -20.63 -3.23 -27.82
C LEU A 422 -21.26 -2.52 -29.00
N HIS A 423 -22.48 -2.01 -28.85
CA HIS A 423 -23.02 -0.97 -29.73
C HIS A 423 -22.29 0.34 -29.43
N TYR A 424 -21.40 0.74 -30.33
CA TYR A 424 -20.55 1.90 -30.11
C TYR A 424 -21.32 3.19 -30.40
N ASP A 425 -21.82 3.80 -29.33
CA ASP A 425 -22.33 5.16 -29.35
C ASP A 425 -21.63 5.96 -28.24
N ARG A 426 -20.76 6.88 -28.65
CA ARG A 426 -19.94 7.69 -27.76
C ARG A 426 -20.76 8.52 -26.76
N SER A 427 -21.99 8.93 -27.16
CA SER A 427 -22.89 9.70 -26.30
C SER A 427 -23.37 8.92 -25.08
N GLN A 428 -23.47 7.60 -25.23
CA GLN A 428 -23.91 6.66 -24.19
C GLN A 428 -22.80 6.17 -23.28
N LEU A 429 -21.53 6.51 -23.54
CA LEU A 429 -20.38 6.00 -22.81
C LEU A 429 -19.88 7.02 -21.80
N GLN A 430 -19.46 6.54 -20.63
CA GLN A 430 -19.00 7.40 -19.52
C GLN A 430 -17.72 8.16 -19.88
N GLN A 431 -16.76 7.48 -20.52
CA GLN A 431 -15.49 8.07 -20.94
C GLN A 431 -14.91 7.32 -22.14
N THR A 432 -14.48 8.08 -23.14
CA THR A 432 -13.85 7.55 -24.36
C THR A 432 -12.63 8.41 -24.73
N ALA A 433 -11.67 7.84 -25.42
CA ALA A 433 -10.67 8.58 -26.18
C ALA A 433 -11.30 9.18 -27.46
N LYS A 434 -10.53 9.85 -28.28
CA LYS A 434 -10.95 10.29 -29.62
C LYS A 434 -11.11 9.09 -30.55
N ASP A 435 -12.07 9.15 -31.47
CA ASP A 435 -12.36 8.04 -32.39
C ASP A 435 -11.18 7.70 -33.31
N GLU A 436 -10.41 8.71 -33.71
CA GLU A 436 -9.20 8.52 -34.53
C GLU A 436 -8.18 7.61 -33.84
N ILE A 437 -8.15 7.59 -32.50
CA ILE A 437 -7.25 6.72 -31.74
C ILE A 437 -7.73 5.27 -31.77
N TYR A 438 -9.05 5.04 -31.62
CA TYR A 438 -9.61 3.69 -31.75
C TYR A 438 -9.48 3.16 -33.17
N ARG A 439 -9.71 4.01 -34.18
CA ARG A 439 -9.74 3.66 -35.61
C ARG A 439 -8.39 3.86 -36.31
N ALA A 440 -7.32 4.10 -35.55
CA ALA A 440 -5.98 4.18 -36.13
C ALA A 440 -5.67 2.91 -36.94
N PRO A 441 -5.06 3.04 -38.14
CA PRO A 441 -4.78 1.90 -39.02
C PRO A 441 -3.83 0.89 -38.37
N GLU A 442 -2.95 1.36 -37.50
CA GLU A 442 -2.04 0.55 -36.71
C GLU A 442 -1.92 1.14 -35.31
N LYS A 443 -1.99 0.32 -34.29
CA LYS A 443 -1.76 0.72 -32.90
C LYS A 443 -1.29 -0.44 -32.03
N LEU A 444 -0.68 -0.11 -30.92
CA LEU A 444 -0.38 -1.05 -29.85
C LEU A 444 -1.41 -0.92 -28.75
N VAL A 445 -1.73 -2.03 -28.12
CA VAL A 445 -2.65 -2.07 -26.97
C VAL A 445 -2.00 -2.82 -25.84
N TYR A 446 -2.24 -2.37 -24.59
CA TYR A 446 -1.58 -2.98 -23.44
C TYR A 446 -2.53 -3.15 -22.27
N LYS A 447 -2.24 -4.15 -21.44
CA LYS A 447 -2.97 -4.40 -20.20
C LYS A 447 -2.75 -3.25 -19.22
N PHE A 448 -3.83 -2.70 -18.67
CA PHE A 448 -3.74 -1.65 -17.66
C PHE A 448 -3.36 -2.20 -16.28
N ILE A 449 -3.81 -3.42 -15.94
CA ILE A 449 -3.44 -4.11 -14.69
C ILE A 449 -2.68 -5.37 -15.08
N SER A 450 -1.40 -5.43 -14.72
CA SER A 450 -0.50 -6.54 -14.98
C SER A 450 0.73 -6.41 -14.08
N ASP A 451 1.38 -7.53 -13.76
CA ASP A 451 2.67 -7.58 -13.06
C ASP A 451 3.81 -7.00 -13.90
N ARG A 452 3.68 -7.05 -15.22
CA ARG A 452 4.63 -6.53 -16.19
C ARG A 452 3.92 -5.98 -17.43
N PRO A 453 4.54 -5.09 -18.23
CA PRO A 453 3.98 -4.61 -19.48
C PRO A 453 3.75 -5.77 -20.47
N VAL A 454 2.56 -5.84 -21.05
CA VAL A 454 2.20 -6.80 -22.10
C VAL A 454 1.48 -6.04 -23.21
N PHE A 455 2.05 -6.05 -24.41
CA PHE A 455 1.56 -5.33 -25.56
C PHE A 455 1.15 -6.26 -26.71
N ALA A 456 0.08 -5.91 -27.40
CA ALA A 456 -0.34 -6.54 -28.64
C ALA A 456 -0.46 -5.50 -29.76
N TYR A 457 -0.35 -5.97 -31.00
CA TYR A 457 -0.58 -5.19 -32.20
C TYR A 457 -2.04 -5.29 -32.63
N ASP A 458 -2.60 -4.18 -33.10
CA ASP A 458 -3.93 -4.11 -33.71
C ASP A 458 -3.92 -3.23 -34.95
N ASP A 459 -4.34 -3.81 -36.08
CA ASP A 459 -4.53 -3.18 -37.40
C ASP A 459 -5.99 -3.25 -37.87
N THR A 460 -6.90 -3.60 -36.97
CA THR A 460 -8.33 -3.82 -37.30
C THR A 460 -9.22 -2.65 -36.91
N GLY A 461 -8.69 -1.62 -36.29
CA GLY A 461 -9.47 -0.52 -35.75
C GLY A 461 -10.38 -0.92 -34.57
N ALA A 462 -9.97 -1.95 -33.81
CA ALA A 462 -10.78 -2.53 -32.74
C ALA A 462 -11.00 -1.60 -31.54
N LEU A 463 -12.10 -1.87 -30.79
CA LEU A 463 -12.45 -1.17 -29.56
C LEU A 463 -11.90 -1.90 -28.34
N PHE A 464 -11.54 -1.14 -27.29
CA PHE A 464 -10.95 -1.66 -26.06
C PHE A 464 -11.64 -1.08 -24.83
N LEU A 465 -11.92 -1.90 -23.83
CA LEU A 465 -12.38 -1.46 -22.50
C LEU A 465 -11.21 -0.90 -21.67
N ASN A 466 -11.53 -0.18 -20.61
CA ASN A 466 -10.57 0.48 -19.71
C ASN A 466 -9.61 -0.44 -18.93
N SER A 467 -9.75 -1.75 -19.09
CA SER A 467 -8.74 -2.73 -18.67
C SER A 467 -7.58 -2.88 -19.66
N ALA A 468 -7.70 -2.21 -20.83
CA ALA A 468 -6.68 -2.09 -21.86
C ALA A 468 -6.57 -0.62 -22.30
N ASN A 469 -5.36 -0.16 -22.55
CA ASN A 469 -5.09 1.18 -23.07
C ASN A 469 -4.36 1.10 -24.40
N ILE A 470 -4.31 2.22 -25.13
CA ILE A 470 -3.82 2.32 -26.48
C ILE A 470 -2.57 3.17 -26.53
N LEU A 471 -1.61 2.76 -27.34
CA LEU A 471 -0.40 3.46 -27.68
C LEU A 471 -0.20 3.47 -29.20
N ILE A 472 -0.09 4.62 -29.80
CA ILE A 472 0.41 4.81 -31.16
C ILE A 472 1.82 5.38 -31.00
N PRO A 473 2.85 4.52 -31.08
CA PRO A 473 4.21 4.95 -30.79
C PRO A 473 4.77 5.86 -31.89
N ASN A 474 5.59 6.82 -31.45
CA ASN A 474 6.38 7.64 -32.34
C ASN A 474 7.82 7.69 -31.79
N VAL A 475 8.64 6.74 -32.26
CA VAL A 475 10.06 6.63 -31.92
C VAL A 475 10.86 6.78 -33.22
N PRO A 476 11.70 7.83 -33.36
CA PRO A 476 12.42 8.09 -34.60
C PRO A 476 13.26 6.89 -35.06
N GLY A 477 13.11 6.48 -36.32
CA GLY A 477 13.83 5.36 -36.92
C GLY A 477 13.33 3.97 -36.52
N MET A 478 12.16 3.87 -35.88
CA MET A 478 11.55 2.59 -35.51
C MET A 478 10.12 2.46 -36.04
N SER A 479 9.82 1.36 -36.69
CA SER A 479 8.45 0.96 -37.03
C SER A 479 7.66 0.59 -35.77
N ILE A 480 6.33 0.60 -35.85
CA ILE A 480 5.45 0.25 -34.72
C ILE A 480 5.70 -1.19 -34.22
N LYS A 481 5.99 -2.13 -35.12
CA LYS A 481 6.30 -3.51 -34.78
C LYS A 481 7.66 -3.64 -34.09
N THR A 482 8.66 -2.86 -34.52
CA THR A 482 9.96 -2.78 -33.84
C THR A 482 9.79 -2.27 -32.40
N VAL A 483 9.02 -1.20 -32.19
CA VAL A 483 8.70 -0.71 -30.84
C VAL A 483 7.98 -1.79 -30.00
N LEU A 484 7.06 -2.54 -30.61
CA LEU A 484 6.40 -3.66 -29.97
C LEU A 484 7.39 -4.76 -29.54
N GLY A 485 8.41 -5.04 -30.36
CA GLY A 485 9.48 -5.98 -30.04
C GLY A 485 10.24 -5.58 -28.79
N PHE A 486 10.62 -4.31 -28.67
CA PHE A 486 11.27 -3.79 -27.48
C PHE A 486 10.36 -3.85 -26.25
N LEU A 487 9.11 -3.39 -26.38
CA LEU A 487 8.17 -3.32 -25.24
C LEU A 487 7.83 -4.69 -24.63
N ASN A 488 7.83 -5.77 -25.43
CA ASN A 488 7.62 -7.14 -24.96
C ASN A 488 8.94 -7.87 -24.62
N ALA A 489 10.09 -7.27 -24.84
CA ALA A 489 11.37 -7.89 -24.49
C ALA A 489 11.56 -7.96 -22.98
N GLU A 490 12.20 -9.06 -22.53
CA GLU A 490 12.51 -9.32 -21.12
C GLU A 490 13.24 -8.14 -20.47
N LEU A 491 14.21 -7.53 -21.17
CA LEU A 491 14.94 -6.36 -20.66
C LEU A 491 14.00 -5.18 -20.39
N PHE A 492 13.06 -4.86 -21.28
CA PHE A 492 12.15 -3.74 -21.11
C PHE A 492 11.09 -4.01 -20.01
N GLN A 493 10.63 -5.25 -19.90
CA GLN A 493 9.79 -5.67 -18.78
C GLN A 493 10.52 -5.53 -17.45
N PHE A 494 11.77 -5.98 -17.38
CA PHE A 494 12.62 -5.84 -16.21
C PHE A 494 12.87 -4.37 -15.84
N ILE A 495 13.22 -3.52 -16.82
CA ILE A 495 13.40 -2.08 -16.61
C ILE A 495 12.13 -1.47 -16.02
N TYR A 496 10.96 -1.78 -16.58
CA TYR A 496 9.70 -1.27 -16.09
C TYR A 496 9.43 -1.70 -14.64
N MET A 497 9.55 -2.99 -14.36
CA MET A 497 9.30 -3.55 -13.02
C MET A 497 10.23 -2.96 -11.96
N LYS A 498 11.54 -2.89 -12.26
CA LYS A 498 12.55 -2.39 -11.31
C LYS A 498 12.51 -0.87 -11.13
N SER A 499 12.11 -0.13 -12.16
CA SER A 499 12.06 1.34 -12.09
C SER A 499 10.76 1.85 -11.45
N PHE A 500 9.64 1.12 -11.55
CA PHE A 500 8.33 1.66 -11.16
C PHE A 500 7.55 0.79 -10.17
N GLY A 501 7.63 -0.53 -10.25
CA GLY A 501 7.08 -1.47 -9.24
C GLY A 501 5.55 -1.46 -9.09
N ASP A 502 4.80 -0.87 -10.03
CA ASP A 502 3.35 -0.75 -9.97
C ASP A 502 2.65 -1.92 -10.68
N ILE A 503 1.55 -2.43 -10.09
CA ILE A 503 0.62 -3.34 -10.79
C ILE A 503 -0.24 -2.65 -11.84
N LYS A 504 -0.29 -1.33 -11.85
CA LYS A 504 -0.92 -0.55 -12.91
C LYS A 504 0.12 -0.11 -13.91
N ILE A 505 -0.06 -0.50 -15.16
CA ILE A 505 0.82 -0.07 -16.24
C ILE A 505 0.42 1.34 -16.66
N LEU A 506 1.16 2.33 -16.14
CA LEU A 506 0.83 3.75 -16.30
C LEU A 506 1.55 4.35 -17.53
N LYS A 507 0.83 5.22 -18.26
CA LYS A 507 1.39 6.02 -19.36
C LYS A 507 2.66 6.77 -18.92
N SER A 508 2.62 7.45 -17.75
CA SER A 508 3.74 8.23 -17.22
C SER A 508 5.03 7.40 -17.07
N ASN A 509 4.88 6.13 -16.71
CA ASN A 509 6.00 5.21 -16.51
C ASN A 509 6.50 4.64 -17.84
N LEU A 510 5.58 4.23 -18.72
CA LEU A 510 5.91 3.73 -20.05
C LEU A 510 6.64 4.79 -20.89
N THR A 511 6.25 6.06 -20.76
CA THR A 511 6.86 7.17 -21.50
C THR A 511 8.37 7.27 -21.24
N LEU A 512 8.85 6.86 -20.08
CA LEU A 512 10.26 6.99 -19.68
C LEU A 512 11.16 5.84 -20.16
N LEU A 513 10.61 4.80 -20.78
CA LEU A 513 11.38 3.64 -21.23
C LEU A 513 12.47 4.04 -22.22
N PRO A 514 13.70 3.48 -22.09
CA PRO A 514 14.88 3.95 -22.81
C PRO A 514 15.03 3.25 -24.16
N PHE A 515 14.58 3.86 -25.24
CA PHE A 515 14.78 3.35 -26.61
C PHE A 515 16.14 3.81 -27.15
N PRO A 516 16.92 2.90 -27.78
CA PRO A 516 18.21 3.21 -28.36
C PRO A 516 18.05 3.79 -29.78
N ARG A 517 19.11 4.31 -30.35
CA ARG A 517 19.19 4.53 -31.79
C ARG A 517 19.51 3.21 -32.49
N ILE A 518 18.78 2.88 -33.53
CA ILE A 518 19.01 1.69 -34.35
C ILE A 518 19.24 2.08 -35.82
N THR A 519 19.78 1.16 -36.62
CA THR A 519 19.94 1.36 -38.07
C THR A 519 18.65 0.95 -38.81
N PRO A 520 18.44 1.42 -40.05
CA PRO A 520 17.30 0.98 -40.85
C PRO A 520 17.26 -0.54 -41.08
N GLU A 521 18.39 -1.19 -41.23
CA GLU A 521 18.50 -2.64 -41.39
C GLU A 521 18.01 -3.38 -40.12
N THR A 522 18.35 -2.81 -38.97
CA THR A 522 17.87 -3.34 -37.68
C THR A 522 16.34 -3.20 -37.55
N ASP A 523 15.78 -2.07 -37.98
CA ASP A 523 14.32 -1.90 -37.98
C ASP A 523 13.63 -2.91 -38.88
N VAL A 524 14.12 -3.12 -40.11
CA VAL A 524 13.60 -4.10 -41.06
C VAL A 524 13.67 -5.51 -40.46
N PHE A 525 14.80 -5.89 -39.85
CA PHE A 525 14.98 -7.19 -39.21
C PHE A 525 13.98 -7.42 -38.06
N LEU A 526 13.90 -6.48 -37.11
CA LEU A 526 13.00 -6.61 -35.94
C LEU A 526 11.53 -6.58 -36.36
N ASN A 527 11.16 -5.72 -37.33
CA ASN A 527 9.81 -5.67 -37.88
C ASN A 527 9.40 -7.01 -38.46
N ALA A 528 10.25 -7.65 -39.26
CA ALA A 528 9.98 -8.97 -39.86
C ALA A 528 9.83 -10.07 -38.79
N GLU A 529 10.70 -10.07 -37.77
CA GLU A 529 10.60 -11.04 -36.68
C GLU A 529 9.32 -10.87 -35.85
N VAL A 530 8.92 -9.64 -35.55
CA VAL A 530 7.66 -9.36 -34.85
C VAL A 530 6.46 -9.73 -35.69
N ASP A 531 6.50 -9.45 -37.00
CA ASP A 531 5.41 -9.84 -37.93
C ASP A 531 5.26 -11.37 -37.99
N ARG A 532 6.35 -12.12 -37.97
CA ARG A 532 6.34 -13.59 -37.85
C ARG A 532 5.65 -14.05 -36.56
N LEU A 533 5.95 -13.42 -35.41
CA LEU A 533 5.31 -13.75 -34.13
C LEU A 533 3.81 -13.47 -34.14
N ILE A 534 3.38 -12.36 -34.73
CA ILE A 534 1.97 -12.00 -34.86
C ILE A 534 1.23 -13.05 -35.70
N ARG A 535 1.77 -13.42 -36.86
CA ARG A 535 1.17 -14.42 -37.77
C ARG A 535 1.14 -15.83 -37.18
N SER A 536 2.25 -16.24 -36.52
CA SER A 536 2.34 -17.57 -35.91
C SER A 536 1.70 -17.67 -34.53
N ARG A 537 1.20 -16.55 -33.97
CA ARG A 537 0.64 -16.44 -32.61
C ARG A 537 1.59 -16.95 -31.52
N GLN A 538 2.89 -16.68 -31.68
CA GLN A 538 3.90 -16.99 -30.69
C GLN A 538 4.11 -15.78 -29.76
N THR A 539 4.30 -16.06 -28.47
CA THR A 539 4.46 -15.02 -27.43
C THR A 539 5.91 -14.72 -27.07
N TYR A 540 6.87 -15.42 -27.67
CA TYR A 540 8.29 -15.34 -27.35
C TYR A 540 9.16 -15.59 -28.60
N SER A 541 10.24 -14.83 -28.72
CA SER A 541 11.29 -15.04 -29.72
C SER A 541 12.65 -14.91 -29.07
N LYS A 542 13.40 -16.00 -29.05
CA LYS A 542 14.79 -15.98 -28.57
C LYS A 542 15.66 -15.01 -29.40
N THR A 543 15.42 -14.94 -30.70
CA THR A 543 16.13 -14.04 -31.63
C THR A 543 16.01 -12.58 -31.20
N ILE A 544 14.79 -12.11 -30.88
CA ILE A 544 14.54 -10.76 -30.40
C ILE A 544 15.21 -10.53 -29.04
N GLN A 545 15.09 -11.50 -28.11
CA GLN A 545 15.69 -11.36 -26.78
C GLN A 545 17.21 -11.25 -26.86
N ASP A 546 17.85 -12.16 -27.58
CA ASP A 546 19.30 -12.18 -27.73
C ASP A 546 19.79 -10.88 -28.41
N PHE A 547 19.13 -10.44 -29.48
CA PHE A 547 19.46 -9.20 -30.16
C PHE A 547 19.41 -8.00 -29.21
N ILE A 548 18.31 -7.84 -28.44
CA ILE A 548 18.15 -6.72 -27.52
C ILE A 548 19.18 -6.80 -26.38
N TYR A 549 19.43 -7.98 -25.83
CA TYR A 549 20.46 -8.16 -24.82
C TYR A 549 21.86 -7.77 -25.33
N ASP A 550 22.21 -8.17 -26.56
CA ASP A 550 23.49 -7.84 -27.17
C ASP A 550 23.60 -6.33 -27.43
N LEU A 551 22.55 -5.70 -27.95
CA LEU A 551 22.47 -4.26 -28.18
C LEU A 551 22.75 -3.46 -26.90
N TYR A 552 22.18 -3.87 -25.78
CA TYR A 552 22.39 -3.24 -24.47
C TYR A 552 23.61 -3.76 -23.70
N LYS A 553 24.41 -4.63 -24.32
CA LYS A 553 25.63 -5.23 -23.72
C LYS A 553 25.34 -5.92 -22.38
N ILE A 554 24.18 -6.63 -22.31
CA ILE A 554 23.77 -7.39 -21.13
C ILE A 554 24.56 -8.70 -21.09
N THR A 555 25.35 -8.91 -20.04
CA THR A 555 26.17 -10.12 -19.86
C THR A 555 25.32 -11.36 -19.59
N SER A 556 25.88 -12.56 -19.78
CA SER A 556 25.15 -13.82 -19.51
C SER A 556 24.63 -13.91 -18.08
N ALA A 557 25.41 -13.48 -17.08
CA ALA A 557 24.97 -13.42 -15.68
C ALA A 557 23.80 -12.45 -15.48
N GLN A 558 23.83 -11.29 -16.14
CA GLN A 558 22.74 -10.32 -16.09
C GLN A 558 21.49 -10.82 -16.82
N ARG A 559 21.61 -11.53 -17.94
CA ARG A 559 20.48 -12.20 -18.63
C ARG A 559 19.80 -13.21 -17.70
N GLN A 560 20.59 -14.06 -17.03
CA GLN A 560 20.06 -15.00 -16.05
C GLN A 560 19.33 -14.28 -14.91
N HIS A 561 19.90 -13.23 -14.34
CA HIS A 561 19.29 -12.42 -13.30
C HIS A 561 17.95 -11.78 -13.74
N ILE A 562 17.89 -11.26 -14.97
CA ILE A 562 16.64 -10.74 -15.55
C ILE A 562 15.58 -11.85 -15.63
N GLN A 563 15.95 -13.01 -16.17
CA GLN A 563 15.03 -14.15 -16.35
C GLN A 563 14.52 -14.70 -15.01
N GLU A 564 15.38 -14.79 -13.99
CA GLU A 564 15.00 -15.19 -12.64
C GLU A 564 14.04 -14.17 -11.99
N THR A 565 14.27 -12.88 -12.23
CA THR A 565 13.39 -11.79 -11.72
C THR A 565 12.01 -11.81 -12.37
N LEU A 566 11.91 -12.22 -13.64
CA LEU A 566 10.67 -12.25 -14.40
C LEU A 566 9.86 -13.56 -14.23
N ARG A 567 10.41 -14.58 -13.63
CA ARG A 567 9.69 -15.83 -13.27
C ARG A 567 8.82 -15.64 -12.04
#